data_2833f5bc0bea6b6a3433edab961f0d37
#
_entry.id   2833f5bc0bea6b6a3433edab961f0d37
#
_cell.length_a   1.000
_cell.length_b   1.000
_cell.length_c   1.000
_cell.angle_alpha   90.00
_cell.angle_beta   90.00
_cell.angle_gamma   90.00
#
_symmetry.space_group_name_H-M   'P 1'
#
loop_
_entity.id
_entity.type
_entity.pdbx_description
1 polymer ?
#
loop_
_entity_poly.entity_id
_entity_poly.type
_entity_poly.pdbx_seq_one_letter_code
_entity_poly.pdbx_strand_id
1 'polypeptide(L)'
;MNTNDFMVNHPSHYEKALADNRLHPECIELLDVITQGLPGIIALDIGQLKYLYRFGSKAEEGMTKREKAIQDIEKIGWYAEDAKKRWLNYSDLIVQKPVTQATHIIALLVAEEFAFDKSELLKDLVRAVVVQAMLLTTKEQDIVKYCDCVNALIEAAKATTDEDWN
;
A
#
# COMPACT_ATOMS: atom_id res chain seq x y z
N MET A 1 -18.85 25.70 -9.21
CA MET A 1 -17.98 24.73 -8.54
C MET A 1 -16.55 25.22 -8.68
N ASN A 2 -15.85 25.34 -7.57
CA ASN A 2 -14.48 25.85 -7.58
C ASN A 2 -13.56 24.70 -8.03
N THR A 3 -12.61 24.96 -8.92
CA THR A 3 -11.64 23.93 -9.40
C THR A 3 -10.89 23.22 -8.27
N ASN A 4 -10.71 23.90 -7.14
CA ASN A 4 -10.09 23.32 -5.93
C ASN A 4 -10.97 22.26 -5.26
N ASP A 5 -12.31 22.41 -5.25
CA ASP A 5 -13.22 21.42 -4.66
C ASP A 5 -13.22 20.11 -5.45
N PHE A 6 -13.08 20.19 -6.78
CA PHE A 6 -12.98 19.01 -7.63
C PHE A 6 -11.69 18.23 -7.36
N MET A 7 -10.56 18.93 -7.22
CA MET A 7 -9.24 18.32 -6.95
C MET A 7 -9.15 17.68 -5.56
N VAL A 8 -9.91 18.16 -4.58
CA VAL A 8 -9.96 17.57 -3.22
C VAL A 8 -10.90 16.36 -3.19
N ASN A 9 -12.07 16.45 -3.84
CA ASN A 9 -13.10 15.41 -3.77
C ASN A 9 -12.93 14.31 -4.83
N HIS A 10 -12.32 14.64 -5.99
CA HIS A 10 -12.10 13.68 -7.08
C HIS A 10 -10.69 13.88 -7.70
N PRO A 11 -9.62 13.49 -6.99
CA PRO A 11 -8.29 13.56 -7.54
C PRO A 11 -8.15 12.71 -8.81
N SER A 12 -7.48 13.23 -9.84
CA SER A 12 -7.37 12.58 -11.16
C SER A 12 -6.80 11.16 -11.15
N HIS A 13 -5.95 10.85 -10.17
CA HIS A 13 -5.40 9.50 -10.03
C HIS A 13 -6.44 8.45 -9.59
N TYR A 14 -7.61 8.89 -9.10
CA TYR A 14 -8.75 8.00 -8.83
C TYR A 14 -9.64 7.80 -10.06
N GLU A 15 -9.72 8.79 -10.95
CA GLU A 15 -10.52 8.67 -12.18
C GLU A 15 -10.00 7.55 -13.09
N LYS A 16 -8.68 7.34 -13.11
CA LYS A 16 -8.07 6.24 -13.86
C LYS A 16 -8.54 4.88 -13.35
N ALA A 17 -8.67 4.70 -12.04
CA ALA A 17 -9.16 3.46 -11.46
C ALA A 17 -10.59 3.13 -11.92
N LEU A 18 -11.45 4.14 -12.07
CA LEU A 18 -12.82 3.97 -12.61
C LEU A 18 -12.82 3.59 -14.09
N ALA A 19 -11.97 4.25 -14.90
CA ALA A 19 -11.87 3.97 -16.33
C ALA A 19 -11.43 2.53 -16.61
N ASP A 20 -10.61 1.95 -15.74
CA ASP A 20 -10.09 0.59 -15.86
C ASP A 20 -11.00 -0.47 -15.20
N ASN A 21 -12.25 -0.15 -14.84
CA ASN A 21 -13.17 -0.99 -14.08
C ASN A 21 -12.59 -1.51 -12.74
N ARG A 22 -11.69 -0.73 -12.14
CA ARG A 22 -11.11 -1.02 -10.84
C ARG A 22 -12.01 -0.53 -9.71
N LEU A 23 -11.64 -0.86 -8.47
CA LEU A 23 -12.37 -0.39 -7.29
C LEU A 23 -12.50 1.13 -7.30
N HIS A 24 -13.71 1.62 -7.04
CA HIS A 24 -13.98 3.05 -6.91
C HIS A 24 -13.05 3.66 -5.83
N PRO A 25 -12.61 4.91 -5.98
CA PRO A 25 -11.77 5.58 -4.97
C PRO A 25 -12.34 5.57 -3.55
N GLU A 26 -13.66 5.64 -3.44
CA GLU A 26 -14.39 5.45 -2.17
C GLU A 26 -14.21 4.03 -1.61
N CYS A 27 -13.80 3.07 -2.44
CA CYS A 27 -13.46 1.72 -1.99
C CYS A 27 -12.13 1.66 -1.25
N ILE A 28 -11.30 2.71 -1.25
CA ILE A 28 -10.16 2.80 -0.32
C ILE A 28 -10.68 2.88 1.12
N GLU A 29 -11.76 3.63 1.34
CA GLU A 29 -12.46 3.65 2.63
C GLU A 29 -13.16 2.31 2.90
N LEU A 30 -13.70 1.66 1.87
CA LEU A 30 -14.26 0.32 1.97
C LEU A 30 -13.19 -0.75 2.19
N LEU A 31 -12.02 -0.64 1.55
CA LEU A 31 -10.85 -1.46 1.86
C LEU A 31 -10.44 -1.30 3.33
N ASP A 32 -10.53 -0.10 3.86
CA ASP A 32 -10.33 0.17 5.27
C ASP A 32 -11.34 -0.63 6.13
N VAL A 33 -12.62 -0.55 5.82
CA VAL A 33 -13.67 -1.32 6.53
C VAL A 33 -13.47 -2.82 6.38
N ILE A 34 -13.15 -3.32 5.19
CA ILE A 34 -12.89 -4.74 4.93
C ILE A 34 -11.64 -5.20 5.68
N THR A 35 -10.59 -4.39 5.67
CA THR A 35 -9.31 -4.72 6.29
C THR A 35 -9.33 -4.60 7.82
N GLN A 36 -10.26 -3.83 8.41
CA GLN A 36 -10.51 -3.85 9.85
C GLN A 36 -10.89 -5.25 10.36
N GLY A 37 -11.38 -6.11 9.50
CA GLY A 37 -11.65 -7.52 9.76
C GLY A 37 -10.42 -8.43 9.69
N LEU A 38 -9.29 -7.98 9.15
CA LEU A 38 -8.11 -8.80 8.89
C LEU A 38 -7.07 -8.66 10.00
N PRO A 39 -6.33 -9.75 10.32
CA PRO A 39 -5.22 -9.65 11.26
C PRO A 39 -4.17 -8.67 10.74
N GLY A 40 -3.60 -7.89 11.63
CA GLY A 40 -2.44 -7.04 11.35
C GLY A 40 -2.70 -5.62 10.85
N ILE A 41 -3.75 -5.37 10.09
CA ILE A 41 -4.00 -4.03 9.53
C ILE A 41 -4.33 -2.96 10.59
N ILE A 42 -4.89 -3.36 11.71
CA ILE A 42 -5.22 -2.42 12.81
C ILE A 42 -3.97 -1.69 13.36
N ALA A 43 -2.78 -2.25 13.17
CA ALA A 43 -1.53 -1.64 13.62
C ALA A 43 -0.80 -0.88 12.51
N LEU A 44 -1.18 -1.06 11.25
CA LEU A 44 -0.65 -0.32 10.13
C LEU A 44 -1.51 0.93 9.92
N ASP A 45 -0.87 2.07 9.87
CA ASP A 45 -1.54 3.30 9.48
C ASP A 45 -2.05 3.17 8.05
N ILE A 46 -3.34 3.44 7.83
CA ILE A 46 -4.01 3.45 6.52
C ILE A 46 -3.27 4.32 5.51
N GLY A 47 -2.54 5.34 5.98
CA GLY A 47 -1.65 6.14 5.16
C GLY A 47 -0.69 5.31 4.32
N GLN A 48 -0.21 4.19 4.83
CA GLN A 48 0.71 3.28 4.11
C GLN A 48 0.04 2.66 2.90
N LEU A 49 -1.14 2.08 3.08
CA LEU A 49 -1.90 1.44 2.00
C LEU A 49 -2.28 2.46 0.92
N LYS A 50 -2.64 3.68 1.31
CA LYS A 50 -2.93 4.76 0.38
C LYS A 50 -1.72 5.10 -0.52
N TYR A 51 -0.52 5.19 0.04
CA TYR A 51 0.70 5.43 -0.74
C TYR A 51 1.03 4.25 -1.63
N LEU A 52 0.91 3.02 -1.11
CA LEU A 52 1.16 1.79 -1.86
C LEU A 52 0.18 1.63 -3.04
N TYR A 53 -1.09 2.01 -2.87
CA TYR A 53 -2.08 1.95 -3.93
C TYR A 53 -1.79 2.94 -5.07
N ARG A 54 -1.44 4.19 -4.73
CA ARG A 54 -1.35 5.28 -5.70
C ARG A 54 0.02 5.53 -6.30
N PHE A 55 1.11 4.93 -5.78
CA PHE A 55 2.43 5.24 -6.32
C PHE A 55 2.51 4.90 -7.83
N GLY A 56 3.21 5.75 -8.58
CA GLY A 56 3.29 5.66 -10.03
C GLY A 56 2.06 6.18 -10.78
N SER A 57 0.94 6.48 -10.09
CA SER A 57 -0.27 7.03 -10.72
C SER A 57 -0.44 8.54 -10.52
N LYS A 58 0.25 9.12 -9.53
CA LYS A 58 0.18 10.55 -9.22
C LYS A 58 1.30 11.31 -9.90
N ALA A 59 0.93 12.38 -10.62
CA ALA A 59 1.90 13.37 -11.09
C ALA A 59 2.06 14.50 -10.05
N GLU A 60 3.23 15.10 -10.01
CA GLU A 60 3.52 16.30 -9.23
C GLU A 60 4.36 17.26 -10.07
N GLU A 61 4.03 18.55 -10.02
CA GLU A 61 4.73 19.56 -10.80
C GLU A 61 6.22 19.61 -10.42
N GLY A 62 7.10 19.59 -11.41
CA GLY A 62 8.54 19.62 -11.21
C GLY A 62 9.19 18.27 -10.89
N MET A 63 8.42 17.17 -10.89
CA MET A 63 8.94 15.81 -10.67
C MET A 63 8.62 14.90 -11.86
N THR A 64 9.53 13.98 -12.18
CA THR A 64 9.20 12.87 -13.07
C THR A 64 8.24 11.90 -12.38
N LYS A 65 7.56 11.07 -13.16
CA LYS A 65 6.66 10.04 -12.64
C LYS A 65 7.41 9.05 -11.74
N ARG A 66 8.64 8.70 -12.12
CA ARG A 66 9.54 7.86 -11.33
C ARG A 66 9.91 8.51 -10.00
N GLU A 67 10.38 9.76 -10.01
CA GLU A 67 10.75 10.48 -8.79
C GLU A 67 9.59 10.55 -7.80
N LYS A 68 8.39 10.85 -8.30
CA LYS A 68 7.19 10.88 -7.46
C LYS A 68 6.82 9.50 -6.91
N ALA A 69 6.95 8.46 -7.72
CA ALA A 69 6.70 7.09 -7.28
C ALA A 69 7.69 6.67 -6.17
N ILE A 70 8.99 6.93 -6.36
CA ILE A 70 10.01 6.64 -5.35
C ILE A 70 9.71 7.39 -4.05
N GLN A 71 9.37 8.67 -4.12
CA GLN A 71 9.00 9.48 -2.95
C GLN A 71 7.81 8.87 -2.18
N ASP A 72 6.78 8.38 -2.89
CA ASP A 72 5.61 7.76 -2.24
C ASP A 72 5.99 6.41 -1.62
N ILE A 73 6.86 5.62 -2.26
CA ILE A 73 7.36 4.35 -1.71
C ILE A 73 8.25 4.59 -0.48
N GLU A 74 9.11 5.60 -0.49
CA GLU A 74 9.93 5.96 0.69
C GLU A 74 9.08 6.37 1.90
N LYS A 75 7.93 7.02 1.68
CA LYS A 75 6.96 7.28 2.75
C LYS A 75 6.42 5.98 3.36
N ILE A 76 6.17 4.95 2.52
CA ILE A 76 5.78 3.63 3.02
C ILE A 76 6.87 3.06 3.92
N GLY A 77 8.16 3.19 3.54
CA GLY A 77 9.29 2.76 4.35
C GLY A 77 9.33 3.43 5.72
N TRP A 78 9.12 4.75 5.75
CA TRP A 78 9.05 5.48 7.02
C TRP A 78 7.93 4.97 7.94
N TYR A 79 6.72 4.78 7.38
CA TYR A 79 5.59 4.24 8.14
C TYR A 79 5.83 2.79 8.57
N ALA A 80 6.48 1.97 7.76
CA ALA A 80 6.81 0.58 8.10
C ALA A 80 7.73 0.51 9.33
N GLU A 81 8.77 1.34 9.37
CA GLU A 81 9.68 1.41 10.51
C GLU A 81 8.99 1.96 11.77
N ASP A 82 8.11 2.95 11.63
CA ASP A 82 7.31 3.46 12.74
C ASP A 82 6.33 2.39 13.25
N ALA A 83 5.66 1.68 12.36
CA ALA A 83 4.79 0.56 12.71
C ALA A 83 5.55 -0.55 13.44
N LYS A 84 6.77 -0.89 12.99
CA LYS A 84 7.64 -1.86 13.66
C LYS A 84 7.96 -1.44 15.08
N LYS A 85 8.34 -0.18 15.32
CA LYS A 85 8.59 0.34 16.67
C LYS A 85 7.37 0.23 17.56
N ARG A 86 6.19 0.61 17.06
CA ARG A 86 4.92 0.51 17.79
C ARG A 86 4.57 -0.95 18.06
N TRP A 87 4.74 -1.83 17.08
CA TRP A 87 4.47 -3.25 17.21
C TRP A 87 5.29 -3.91 18.31
N LEU A 88 6.60 -3.67 18.33
CA LEU A 88 7.51 -4.22 19.32
C LEU A 88 7.22 -3.70 20.74
N ASN A 89 6.76 -2.45 20.86
CA ASN A 89 6.50 -1.83 22.15
C ASN A 89 5.10 -2.13 22.71
N TYR A 90 4.12 -2.44 21.86
CA TYR A 90 2.71 -2.54 22.23
C TYR A 90 2.01 -3.81 21.75
N SER A 91 2.76 -4.85 21.40
CA SER A 91 2.21 -6.11 20.87
C SER A 91 1.15 -6.73 21.79
N ASP A 92 1.32 -6.60 23.12
CA ASP A 92 0.39 -7.13 24.10
C ASP A 92 -0.97 -6.42 24.12
N LEU A 93 -1.04 -5.22 23.54
CA LEU A 93 -2.27 -4.42 23.45
C LEU A 93 -3.01 -4.66 22.11
N ILE A 94 -2.40 -5.39 21.18
CA ILE A 94 -2.97 -5.63 19.85
C ILE A 94 -3.92 -6.82 19.93
N VAL A 95 -5.19 -6.57 19.62
CA VAL A 95 -6.18 -7.65 19.48
C VAL A 95 -5.91 -8.41 18.20
N GLN A 96 -5.35 -9.60 18.33
CA GLN A 96 -5.07 -10.45 17.19
C GLN A 96 -6.32 -11.20 16.74
N LYS A 97 -6.66 -11.08 15.45
CA LYS A 97 -7.64 -11.96 14.82
C LYS A 97 -6.95 -13.19 14.22
N PRO A 98 -7.59 -14.35 14.21
CA PRO A 98 -6.99 -15.55 13.65
C PRO A 98 -6.81 -15.39 12.14
N VAL A 99 -5.67 -15.84 11.63
CA VAL A 99 -5.42 -15.95 10.19
C VAL A 99 -6.10 -17.23 9.71
N THR A 100 -7.10 -17.07 8.86
CA THR A 100 -7.87 -18.19 8.28
C THR A 100 -7.57 -18.32 6.78
N GLN A 101 -8.04 -19.41 6.16
CA GLN A 101 -7.95 -19.55 4.71
C GLN A 101 -8.68 -18.41 3.98
N ALA A 102 -9.80 -17.96 4.51
CA ALA A 102 -10.53 -16.83 3.93
C ALA A 102 -9.72 -15.54 3.96
N THR A 103 -9.01 -15.25 5.07
CA THR A 103 -8.15 -14.06 5.16
C THR A 103 -6.98 -14.11 4.18
N HIS A 104 -6.41 -15.30 3.92
CA HIS A 104 -5.39 -15.47 2.89
C HIS A 104 -5.93 -15.19 1.48
N ILE A 105 -7.12 -15.71 1.14
CA ILE A 105 -7.74 -15.48 -0.16
C ILE A 105 -8.01 -13.99 -0.36
N ILE A 106 -8.56 -13.30 0.65
CA ILE A 106 -8.82 -11.86 0.60
C ILE A 106 -7.51 -11.09 0.42
N ALA A 107 -6.45 -11.43 1.17
CA ALA A 107 -5.16 -10.78 1.04
C ALA A 107 -4.57 -10.91 -0.38
N LEU A 108 -4.69 -12.08 -1.00
CA LEU A 108 -4.24 -12.29 -2.37
C LEU A 108 -5.06 -11.47 -3.37
N LEU A 109 -6.37 -11.42 -3.24
CA LEU A 109 -7.23 -10.62 -4.13
C LEU A 109 -6.92 -9.12 -4.02
N VAL A 110 -6.72 -8.62 -2.81
CA VAL A 110 -6.35 -7.22 -2.58
C VAL A 110 -4.94 -6.94 -3.13
N ALA A 111 -4.01 -7.87 -2.98
CA ALA A 111 -2.65 -7.75 -3.52
C ALA A 111 -2.65 -7.64 -5.06
N GLU A 112 -3.50 -8.40 -5.75
CA GLU A 112 -3.66 -8.27 -7.21
C GLU A 112 -4.20 -6.90 -7.62
N GLU A 113 -5.17 -6.36 -6.88
CA GLU A 113 -5.71 -5.02 -7.12
C GLU A 113 -4.63 -3.94 -6.98
N PHE A 114 -3.80 -4.03 -5.92
CA PHE A 114 -2.71 -3.09 -5.71
C PHE A 114 -1.61 -3.18 -6.78
N ALA A 115 -1.37 -4.37 -7.31
CA ALA A 115 -0.33 -4.61 -8.31
C ALA A 115 -0.79 -4.31 -9.75
N PHE A 116 -2.09 -4.16 -10.00
CA PHE A 116 -2.68 -4.14 -11.33
C PHE A 116 -2.01 -3.14 -12.31
N ASP A 117 -1.84 -1.88 -11.90
CA ASP A 117 -1.30 -0.81 -12.75
C ASP A 117 0.19 -0.52 -12.49
N LYS A 118 0.88 -1.39 -11.74
CA LYS A 118 2.28 -1.19 -11.44
C LYS A 118 3.19 -1.72 -12.55
N SER A 119 4.42 -1.20 -12.60
CA SER A 119 5.47 -1.74 -13.45
C SER A 119 5.66 -3.25 -13.19
N GLU A 120 5.83 -4.04 -14.24
CA GLU A 120 6.05 -5.50 -14.14
C GLU A 120 7.22 -5.84 -13.19
N LEU A 121 8.24 -4.97 -13.15
CA LEU A 121 9.40 -5.13 -12.26
C LEU A 121 9.04 -5.04 -10.77
N LEU A 122 7.93 -4.38 -10.43
CA LEU A 122 7.53 -4.11 -9.05
C LEU A 122 6.31 -4.90 -8.59
N LYS A 123 5.54 -5.50 -9.50
CA LYS A 123 4.27 -6.18 -9.18
C LYS A 123 4.39 -7.22 -8.08
N ASP A 124 5.37 -8.10 -8.17
CA ASP A 124 5.54 -9.18 -7.19
C ASP A 124 5.94 -8.64 -5.81
N LEU A 125 6.73 -7.58 -5.77
CA LEU A 125 7.10 -6.91 -4.53
C LEU A 125 5.91 -6.19 -3.91
N VAL A 126 5.07 -5.54 -4.72
CA VAL A 126 3.81 -4.93 -4.25
C VAL A 126 2.88 -5.99 -3.66
N ARG A 127 2.69 -7.11 -4.35
CA ARG A 127 1.91 -8.25 -3.83
C ARG A 127 2.45 -8.73 -2.49
N ALA A 128 3.77 -8.92 -2.39
CA ALA A 128 4.41 -9.36 -1.15
C ALA A 128 4.18 -8.38 0.00
N VAL A 129 4.34 -7.07 -0.24
CA VAL A 129 4.10 -6.03 0.78
C VAL A 129 2.64 -6.06 1.25
N VAL A 130 1.67 -6.11 0.33
CA VAL A 130 0.24 -6.16 0.67
C VAL A 130 -0.11 -7.41 1.47
N VAL A 131 0.33 -8.58 1.01
CA VAL A 131 0.05 -9.85 1.70
C VAL A 131 0.65 -9.85 3.11
N GLN A 132 1.90 -9.40 3.26
CA GLN A 132 2.53 -9.32 4.59
C GLN A 132 1.81 -8.33 5.49
N ALA A 133 1.40 -7.16 4.98
CA ALA A 133 0.64 -6.17 5.73
C ALA A 133 -0.69 -6.74 6.25
N MET A 134 -1.41 -7.45 5.39
CA MET A 134 -2.75 -7.97 5.72
C MET A 134 -2.73 -9.20 6.62
N LEU A 135 -1.65 -9.97 6.60
CA LEU A 135 -1.50 -11.21 7.38
C LEU A 135 -0.57 -11.06 8.59
N LEU A 136 -0.21 -9.83 8.97
CA LEU A 136 0.59 -9.57 10.16
C LEU A 136 -0.04 -10.21 11.41
N THR A 137 0.80 -10.91 12.17
CA THR A 137 0.44 -11.44 13.50
C THR A 137 1.20 -10.67 14.58
N THR A 138 0.98 -10.97 15.85
CA THR A 138 1.72 -10.35 16.96
C THR A 138 3.18 -10.85 17.07
N LYS A 139 3.62 -11.73 16.17
CA LYS A 139 4.99 -12.25 16.17
C LYS A 139 5.94 -11.21 15.58
N GLU A 140 7.03 -10.94 16.28
CA GLU A 140 8.09 -10.02 15.84
C GLU A 140 8.59 -10.34 14.42
N GLN A 141 8.75 -11.61 14.10
CA GLN A 141 9.22 -12.04 12.78
C GLN A 141 8.31 -11.58 11.62
N ASP A 142 7.01 -11.39 11.86
CA ASP A 142 6.06 -11.02 10.82
C ASP A 142 6.17 -9.52 10.49
N ILE A 143 6.32 -8.66 11.50
CA ILE A 143 6.57 -7.22 11.25
C ILE A 143 7.95 -6.99 10.63
N VAL A 144 8.96 -7.78 11.00
CA VAL A 144 10.28 -7.74 10.36
C VAL A 144 10.17 -8.11 8.88
N LYS A 145 9.51 -9.20 8.54
CA LYS A 145 9.27 -9.60 7.14
C LYS A 145 8.53 -8.53 6.34
N TYR A 146 7.53 -7.90 6.95
CA TYR A 146 6.83 -6.79 6.31
C TYR A 146 7.80 -5.65 5.96
N CYS A 147 8.64 -5.21 6.91
CA CYS A 147 9.64 -4.18 6.67
C CYS A 147 10.65 -4.60 5.60
N ASP A 148 11.09 -5.87 5.60
CA ASP A 148 12.00 -6.40 4.58
C ASP A 148 11.37 -6.34 3.18
N CYS A 149 10.08 -6.70 3.04
CA CYS A 149 9.36 -6.56 1.77
C CYS A 149 9.26 -5.10 1.31
N VAL A 150 8.99 -4.17 2.23
CA VAL A 150 8.94 -2.73 1.92
C VAL A 150 10.32 -2.23 1.47
N ASN A 151 11.38 -2.61 2.17
CA ASN A 151 12.75 -2.22 1.80
C ASN A 151 13.15 -2.79 0.43
N ALA A 152 12.79 -4.03 0.12
CA ALA A 152 13.01 -4.63 -1.19
C ALA A 152 12.29 -3.85 -2.29
N LEU A 153 11.05 -3.40 -2.05
CA LEU A 153 10.28 -2.56 -2.98
C LEU A 153 10.96 -1.20 -3.20
N ILE A 154 11.47 -0.57 -2.15
CA ILE A 154 12.20 0.71 -2.23
C ILE A 154 13.45 0.55 -3.10
N GLU A 155 14.26 -0.46 -2.84
CA GLU A 155 15.51 -0.69 -3.58
C GLU A 155 15.24 -1.05 -5.05
N ALA A 156 14.23 -1.87 -5.32
CA ALA A 156 13.81 -2.18 -6.69
C ALA A 156 13.32 -0.94 -7.43
N ALA A 157 12.52 -0.08 -6.79
CA ALA A 157 12.03 1.16 -7.39
C ALA A 157 13.18 2.13 -7.71
N LYS A 158 14.17 2.24 -6.82
CA LYS A 158 15.38 3.06 -7.07
C LYS A 158 16.24 2.53 -8.21
N ALA A 159 16.22 1.24 -8.45
CA ALA A 159 16.95 0.60 -9.55
C ALA A 159 16.26 0.77 -10.92
N THR A 160 14.99 1.19 -10.98
CA THR A 160 14.28 1.46 -12.24
C THR A 160 14.83 2.71 -12.96
N THR A 161 14.51 2.82 -14.24
CA THR A 161 14.76 4.01 -15.07
C THR A 161 13.44 4.76 -15.32
N ASP A 162 13.48 5.98 -15.86
CA ASP A 162 12.28 6.72 -16.23
C ASP A 162 11.46 6.00 -17.34
N GLU A 163 12.10 5.17 -18.15
CA GLU A 163 11.44 4.39 -19.20
C GLU A 163 10.49 3.32 -18.62
N ASP A 164 10.82 2.79 -17.44
CA ASP A 164 10.01 1.77 -16.74
C ASP A 164 8.67 2.32 -16.20
N TRP A 165 8.49 3.65 -16.25
CA TRP A 165 7.32 4.35 -15.69
C TRP A 165 6.43 5.02 -16.75
N ASN A 166 6.75 4.87 -18.02
CA ASN A 166 6.03 5.51 -19.13
C ASN A 166 4.88 4.68 -19.69
#